data_1318ef48e5fe90d19075493c02a8d5ed
#
_entry.id   1318ef48e5fe90d19075493c02a8d5ed
#
_cell.length_a   1.000
_cell.length_b   1.000
_cell.length_c   1.000
_cell.angle_alpha   90.00
_cell.angle_beta   90.00
_cell.angle_gamma   90.00
#
_symmetry.space_group_name_H-M   'P 1'
#
loop_
_entity.id
_entity.type
_entity.pdbx_description
1 polymer ?
#
loop_
_entity_poly.entity_id
_entity_poly.type
_entity_poly.pdbx_seq_one_letter_code
_entity_poly.pdbx_strand_id
1 'polypeptide(L)'
;MPGITVGIDGSHDAHLALEWAMQEAAVRHVPLTVVTVHNVPVSGWTGGPIILPADGPALERAYQAAGDAVAKAAAALGESKPPSVKVRAVNGFPAQELIEASRDADLLVVGSRGGGGFARLLLGSISDHVMHHAYCPVVVVPGQRPG
;
A
#
# COMPACT_ATOMS: atom_id res chain seq x y z
N MET A 1 16.76 -1.15 11.27
CA MET A 1 15.59 -0.83 12.08
C MET A 1 14.35 -0.91 11.24
N PRO A 2 13.37 -1.71 11.62
CA PRO A 2 12.11 -1.70 10.91
C PRO A 2 11.52 -0.29 10.94
N GLY A 3 10.56 -0.04 10.12
CA GLY A 3 9.97 1.27 10.04
C GLY A 3 8.50 1.15 9.74
N ILE A 4 7.98 2.12 9.04
CA ILE A 4 6.58 2.11 8.64
C ILE A 4 6.49 1.56 7.23
N THR A 5 5.50 0.70 7.00
CA THR A 5 5.16 0.20 5.66
C THR A 5 3.77 0.72 5.30
N VAL A 6 3.61 1.21 4.09
CA VAL A 6 2.30 1.65 3.59
C VAL A 6 1.99 0.92 2.29
N GLY A 7 0.77 0.41 2.18
CA GLY A 7 0.29 -0.21 0.95
C GLY A 7 -0.49 0.79 0.11
N ILE A 8 -0.18 0.86 -1.18
CA ILE A 8 -0.88 1.74 -2.10
C ILE A 8 -1.32 0.98 -3.35
N ASP A 9 -2.41 1.43 -3.93
CA ASP A 9 -3.00 0.81 -5.13
C ASP A 9 -3.39 1.83 -6.20
N GLY A 10 -2.94 3.07 -6.04
CA GLY A 10 -3.29 4.14 -6.98
C GLY A 10 -4.61 4.82 -6.69
N SER A 11 -5.38 4.35 -5.73
CA SER A 11 -6.65 4.98 -5.37
C SER A 11 -6.41 6.27 -4.57
N HIS A 12 -7.44 7.10 -4.47
CA HIS A 12 -7.37 8.33 -3.69
C HIS A 12 -7.16 8.02 -2.20
N ASP A 13 -7.83 7.01 -1.67
CA ASP A 13 -7.67 6.61 -0.27
C ASP A 13 -6.24 6.15 0.00
N ALA A 14 -5.63 5.44 -0.93
CA ALA A 14 -4.24 5.02 -0.81
C ALA A 14 -3.30 6.21 -0.81
N HIS A 15 -3.61 7.26 -1.59
CA HIS A 15 -2.81 8.47 -1.59
C HIS A 15 -2.85 9.18 -0.24
N LEU A 16 -4.02 9.24 0.39
CA LEU A 16 -4.15 9.78 1.74
C LEU A 16 -3.37 8.97 2.76
N ALA A 17 -3.38 7.64 2.62
CA ALA A 17 -2.61 6.76 3.47
C ALA A 17 -1.11 7.00 3.30
N LEU A 18 -0.66 7.20 2.08
CA LEU A 18 0.75 7.50 1.80
C LEU A 18 1.18 8.80 2.46
N GLU A 19 0.38 9.86 2.33
CA GLU A 19 0.70 11.14 2.96
C GLU A 19 0.78 10.99 4.48
N TRP A 20 -0.16 10.30 5.08
CA TRP A 20 -0.17 10.07 6.52
C TRP A 20 1.08 9.32 6.95
N ALA A 21 1.42 8.25 6.23
CA ALA A 21 2.58 7.43 6.56
C ALA A 21 3.88 8.19 6.43
N MET A 22 3.99 9.04 5.42
CA MET A 22 5.19 9.86 5.25
C MET A 22 5.36 10.85 6.39
N GLN A 23 4.29 11.50 6.82
CA GLN A 23 4.33 12.41 7.96
C GLN A 23 4.72 11.67 9.24
N GLU A 24 4.13 10.51 9.46
CA GLU A 24 4.41 9.75 10.67
C GLU A 24 5.84 9.23 10.69
N ALA A 25 6.34 8.75 9.56
CA ALA A 25 7.72 8.30 9.47
C ALA A 25 8.70 9.45 9.70
N ALA A 26 8.38 10.64 9.21
CA ALA A 26 9.20 11.81 9.45
C ALA A 26 9.24 12.18 10.93
N VAL A 27 8.08 12.19 11.59
CA VAL A 27 7.99 12.52 13.02
C VAL A 27 8.76 11.50 13.87
N ARG A 28 8.66 10.22 13.53
CA ARG A 28 9.34 9.16 14.27
C ARG A 28 10.79 8.96 13.88
N HIS A 29 11.25 9.62 12.82
CA HIS A 29 12.60 9.45 12.27
C HIS A 29 12.90 8.01 11.90
N VAL A 30 11.95 7.35 11.26
CA VAL A 30 12.10 5.97 10.81
C VAL A 30 11.95 5.87 9.30
N PRO A 31 12.51 4.82 8.68
CA PRO A 31 12.37 4.63 7.24
C PRO A 31 10.93 4.28 6.88
N LEU A 32 10.55 4.63 5.66
CA LEU A 32 9.24 4.29 5.09
C LEU A 32 9.45 3.33 3.91
N THR A 33 8.67 2.26 3.90
CA THR A 33 8.61 1.35 2.75
C THR A 33 7.22 1.48 2.14
N VAL A 34 7.18 1.78 0.85
CA VAL A 34 5.93 1.90 0.10
C VAL A 34 5.79 0.64 -0.75
N VAL A 35 4.71 -0.09 -0.53
CA VAL A 35 4.45 -1.34 -1.24
C VAL A 35 3.26 -1.17 -2.16
N THR A 36 3.45 -1.45 -3.43
CA THR A 36 2.36 -1.57 -4.39
C THR A 36 2.33 -3.00 -4.91
N VAL A 37 1.16 -3.59 -4.93
CA VAL A 37 1.00 -4.99 -5.33
C VAL A 37 0.27 -5.03 -6.66
N HIS A 38 0.93 -5.63 -7.65
CA HIS A 38 0.30 -5.89 -8.93
C HIS A 38 -0.50 -7.18 -8.80
N ASN A 39 -1.82 -7.04 -8.84
CA ASN A 39 -2.71 -8.17 -8.69
C ASN A 39 -2.68 -8.99 -9.97
N VAL A 40 -2.18 -10.22 -9.85
CA VAL A 40 -2.16 -11.15 -10.98
C VAL A 40 -3.52 -11.84 -11.06
N PRO A 41 -4.27 -11.62 -12.15
CA PRO A 41 -5.55 -12.31 -12.28
C PRO A 41 -5.32 -13.81 -12.40
N VAL A 42 -5.85 -14.57 -11.45
CA VAL A 42 -5.87 -16.01 -11.54
C VAL A 42 -7.13 -16.38 -12.30
N SER A 43 -6.97 -16.72 -13.58
CA SER A 43 -8.11 -17.32 -14.28
C SER A 43 -8.16 -18.78 -13.87
N GLY A 44 -8.94 -19.06 -12.83
CA GLY A 44 -9.09 -20.42 -12.31
C GLY A 44 -10.00 -21.29 -13.14
N TRP A 45 -10.07 -21.07 -14.45
CA TRP A 45 -11.11 -21.71 -15.24
C TRP A 45 -10.70 -22.98 -15.93
N THR A 46 -9.45 -23.24 -16.09
CA THR A 46 -8.99 -24.37 -16.90
C THR A 46 -8.32 -25.47 -16.10
N GLY A 47 -8.80 -25.70 -14.88
CA GLY A 47 -8.34 -26.84 -14.12
C GLY A 47 -6.93 -26.75 -13.59
N GLY A 48 -6.35 -25.59 -13.57
CA GLY A 48 -5.04 -25.36 -12.97
C GLY A 48 -4.73 -23.88 -12.88
N PRO A 49 -3.97 -23.46 -11.88
CA PRO A 49 -3.55 -22.07 -11.82
C PRO A 49 -2.64 -21.78 -13.01
N ILE A 50 -3.14 -21.00 -13.95
CA ILE A 50 -2.26 -20.45 -14.95
C ILE A 50 -1.60 -19.24 -14.28
N ILE A 51 -0.41 -19.46 -13.80
CA ILE A 51 0.43 -18.36 -13.39
C ILE A 51 0.90 -17.73 -14.69
N LEU A 52 0.24 -16.66 -15.08
CA LEU A 52 0.78 -15.86 -16.15
C LEU A 52 2.12 -15.33 -15.68
N PRO A 53 3.16 -15.46 -16.51
CA PRO A 53 4.46 -14.92 -16.11
C PRO A 53 4.30 -13.47 -15.75
N ALA A 54 4.99 -13.07 -14.69
CA ALA A 54 4.98 -11.69 -14.25
C ALA A 54 5.17 -10.79 -15.45
N ASP A 55 4.17 -9.97 -15.76
CA ASP A 55 4.28 -8.98 -16.80
C ASP A 55 5.28 -7.94 -16.30
N GLY A 56 6.54 -8.08 -16.68
CA GLY A 56 7.59 -7.18 -16.29
C GLY A 56 7.25 -5.71 -16.59
N PRO A 57 6.70 -5.40 -17.78
CA PRO A 57 6.26 -4.03 -18.06
C PRO A 57 5.15 -3.54 -17.13
N ALA A 58 4.21 -4.38 -16.72
CA ALA A 58 3.15 -3.97 -15.82
C ALA A 58 3.70 -3.69 -14.41
N LEU A 59 4.62 -4.53 -13.95
CA LEU A 59 5.26 -4.32 -12.66
C LEU A 59 6.10 -3.06 -12.66
N GLU A 60 6.83 -2.80 -13.74
CA GLU A 60 7.62 -1.59 -13.90
C GLU A 60 6.74 -0.35 -13.88
N ARG A 61 5.58 -0.40 -14.55
CA ARG A 61 4.64 0.72 -14.53
C ARG A 61 4.08 0.95 -13.13
N ALA A 62 3.80 -0.11 -12.39
CA ALA A 62 3.34 0.01 -11.01
C ALA A 62 4.41 0.64 -10.12
N TYR A 63 5.65 0.22 -10.30
CA TYR A 63 6.79 0.80 -9.58
C TYR A 63 6.94 2.29 -9.89
N GLN A 64 6.85 2.67 -11.17
CA GLN A 64 6.97 4.07 -11.58
C GLN A 64 5.82 4.91 -11.04
N ALA A 65 4.60 4.39 -11.09
CA ALA A 65 3.44 5.10 -10.57
C ALA A 65 3.58 5.32 -9.06
N ALA A 66 4.07 4.32 -8.34
CA ALA A 66 4.31 4.45 -6.90
C ALA A 66 5.39 5.50 -6.62
N GLY A 67 6.46 5.50 -7.40
CA GLY A 67 7.52 6.51 -7.28
C GLY A 67 7.00 7.92 -7.53
N ASP A 68 6.13 8.09 -8.51
CA ASP A 68 5.52 9.38 -8.80
C ASP A 68 4.61 9.83 -7.64
N ALA A 69 3.87 8.90 -7.06
CA ALA A 69 3.02 9.20 -5.91
C ALA A 69 3.86 9.66 -4.70
N VAL A 70 4.98 8.98 -4.46
CA VAL A 70 5.91 9.34 -3.40
C VAL A 70 6.49 10.74 -3.64
N ALA A 71 6.91 11.03 -4.87
CA ALA A 71 7.46 12.33 -5.20
C ALA A 71 6.44 13.45 -4.97
N LYS A 72 5.20 13.21 -5.36
CA LYS A 72 4.12 14.17 -5.17
C LYS A 72 3.83 14.41 -3.70
N ALA A 73 3.78 13.34 -2.91
CA ALA A 73 3.54 13.45 -1.48
C ALA A 73 4.71 14.15 -0.77
N ALA A 74 5.93 13.85 -1.17
CA ALA A 74 7.12 14.48 -0.60
C ALA A 74 7.15 15.98 -0.90
N ALA A 75 6.75 16.39 -2.10
CA ALA A 75 6.69 17.80 -2.47
C ALA A 75 5.69 18.56 -1.57
N ALA A 76 4.58 17.92 -1.23
CA ALA A 76 3.58 18.54 -0.34
C ALA A 76 4.08 18.70 1.10
N LEU A 77 5.00 17.84 1.53
CA LEU A 77 5.52 17.88 2.90
C LEU A 77 6.70 18.83 3.09
N GLY A 78 7.34 19.25 2.00
CA GLY A 78 8.49 20.14 2.08
C GLY A 78 9.68 19.51 2.79
N GLU A 79 10.10 20.12 3.90
CA GLU A 79 11.28 19.66 4.64
C GLU A 79 10.99 18.50 5.59
N SER A 80 9.71 18.24 5.88
CA SER A 80 9.31 17.18 6.83
C SER A 80 9.26 15.85 6.12
N LYS A 81 10.41 15.26 5.83
CA LYS A 81 10.53 14.01 5.09
C LYS A 81 11.05 12.89 5.95
N PRO A 82 10.66 11.64 5.67
CA PRO A 82 11.29 10.50 6.33
C PRO A 82 12.79 10.45 5.99
N PRO A 83 13.60 9.81 6.85
CA PRO A 83 15.04 9.68 6.56
C PRO A 83 15.32 8.85 5.30
N SER A 84 14.44 7.93 4.97
CA SER A 84 14.54 7.18 3.71
C SER A 84 13.18 6.69 3.28
N VAL A 85 12.98 6.57 1.98
CA VAL A 85 11.76 6.02 1.40
C VAL A 85 12.17 4.97 0.37
N LYS A 86 11.64 3.77 0.52
CA LYS A 86 11.90 2.67 -0.40
C LYS A 86 10.58 2.27 -1.04
N VAL A 87 10.58 2.11 -2.35
CA VAL A 87 9.41 1.65 -3.10
C VAL A 87 9.63 0.19 -3.51
N ARG A 88 8.65 -0.65 -3.23
CA ARG A 88 8.64 -2.05 -3.65
C ARG A 88 7.38 -2.32 -4.46
N ALA A 89 7.57 -2.83 -5.66
CA ALA A 89 6.46 -3.31 -6.49
C ALA A 89 6.56 -4.83 -6.57
N VAL A 90 5.49 -5.51 -6.21
CA VAL A 90 5.47 -6.97 -6.16
C VAL A 90 4.24 -7.50 -6.87
N ASN A 91 4.35 -8.71 -7.40
CA ASN A 91 3.21 -9.43 -7.97
C ASN A 91 2.59 -10.30 -6.88
N GLY A 92 1.28 -10.36 -6.82
CA GLY A 92 0.61 -11.22 -5.87
C GLY A 92 -0.78 -10.72 -5.51
N PHE A 93 -1.24 -11.16 -4.35
CA PHE A 93 -2.52 -10.74 -3.79
C PHE A 93 -2.26 -9.63 -2.78
N PRO A 94 -2.90 -8.45 -2.95
CA PRO A 94 -2.59 -7.29 -2.13
C PRO A 94 -2.63 -7.54 -0.62
N ALA A 95 -3.71 -8.13 -0.12
CA ALA A 95 -3.82 -8.36 1.32
C ALA A 95 -2.72 -9.28 1.82
N GLN A 96 -2.44 -10.35 1.10
CA GLN A 96 -1.44 -11.34 1.50
C GLN A 96 -0.03 -10.75 1.51
N GLU A 97 0.31 -9.97 0.48
CA GLU A 97 1.62 -9.34 0.39
C GLU A 97 1.82 -8.29 1.49
N LEU A 98 0.78 -7.56 1.83
CA LEU A 98 0.85 -6.57 2.90
C LEU A 98 0.96 -7.24 4.27
N ILE A 99 0.26 -8.34 4.48
CA ILE A 99 0.38 -9.11 5.72
C ILE A 99 1.82 -9.62 5.87
N GLU A 100 2.41 -10.15 4.81
CA GLU A 100 3.81 -10.59 4.86
C GLU A 100 4.76 -9.43 5.13
N ALA A 101 4.52 -8.28 4.51
CA ALA A 101 5.34 -7.09 4.75
C ALA A 101 5.26 -6.62 6.20
N SER A 102 4.15 -6.87 6.87
CA SER A 102 3.97 -6.45 8.26
C SER A 102 4.88 -7.19 9.24
N ARG A 103 5.43 -8.34 8.84
CA ARG A 103 6.36 -9.08 9.70
C ARG A 103 7.61 -8.27 10.03
N ASP A 104 8.04 -7.42 9.12
CA ASP A 104 9.26 -6.64 9.26
C ASP A 104 8.99 -5.16 9.48
N ALA A 105 7.78 -4.80 9.83
CA ALA A 105 7.39 -3.41 10.03
C ALA A 105 6.99 -3.17 11.48
N ASP A 106 7.20 -1.95 11.94
CA ASP A 106 6.70 -1.50 13.24
C ASP A 106 5.24 -1.07 13.15
N LEU A 107 4.82 -0.66 11.96
CA LEU A 107 3.49 -0.14 11.70
C LEU A 107 3.16 -0.36 10.23
N LEU A 108 1.95 -0.83 9.96
CA LEU A 108 1.45 -0.97 8.59
C LEU A 108 0.30 0.03 8.40
N VAL A 109 0.35 0.78 7.30
CA VAL A 109 -0.65 1.80 6.99
C VAL A 109 -1.37 1.42 5.71
N VAL A 110 -2.68 1.49 5.72
CA VAL A 110 -3.50 1.23 4.53
C VAL A 110 -4.64 2.25 4.48
N GLY A 111 -5.17 2.46 3.27
CA GLY A 111 -6.39 3.24 3.13
C GLY A 111 -7.61 2.44 3.54
N SER A 112 -8.68 3.11 3.88
CA SER A 112 -9.89 2.43 4.34
C SER A 112 -10.60 1.69 3.21
N ARG A 113 -10.40 2.12 1.95
CA ARG A 113 -11.01 1.50 0.77
C ARG A 113 -10.01 1.49 -0.36
N GLY A 114 -10.07 0.44 -1.17
CA GLY A 114 -9.27 0.37 -2.38
C GLY A 114 -10.02 0.91 -3.59
N GLY A 115 -9.43 0.76 -4.77
CA GLY A 115 -9.96 1.30 -6.01
C GLY A 115 -11.27 0.70 -6.49
N GLY A 116 -11.79 -0.34 -5.84
CA GLY A 116 -13.01 -1.03 -6.25
C GLY A 116 -14.28 -0.57 -5.55
N GLY A 117 -14.26 0.50 -4.88
CA GLY A 117 -15.34 1.28 -4.31
C GLY A 117 -16.69 0.65 -4.03
N PHE A 118 -16.82 -0.06 -2.92
CA PHE A 118 -18.14 -0.19 -2.32
C PHE A 118 -18.28 0.97 -1.35
N ALA A 119 -18.92 2.03 -1.79
CA ALA A 119 -19.01 3.29 -1.04
C ALA A 119 -19.69 3.17 0.32
N ARG A 120 -20.28 2.02 0.61
CA ARG A 120 -21.03 1.79 1.85
C ARG A 120 -20.30 0.96 2.89
N LEU A 121 -19.16 0.38 2.55
CA LEU A 121 -18.40 -0.39 3.53
C LEU A 121 -17.49 0.54 4.32
N LEU A 122 -17.45 0.35 5.62
CA LEU A 122 -16.57 1.12 6.50
C LEU A 122 -15.11 0.81 6.20
N LEU A 123 -14.82 -0.43 5.80
CA LEU A 123 -13.48 -0.86 5.40
C LEU A 123 -13.58 -1.63 4.09
N GLY A 124 -12.57 -1.47 3.24
CA GLY A 124 -12.44 -2.31 2.06
C GLY A 124 -12.03 -3.73 2.45
N SER A 125 -12.22 -4.67 1.54
CA SER A 125 -11.89 -6.07 1.80
C SER A 125 -10.43 -6.27 2.13
N ILE A 126 -9.54 -5.55 1.45
CA ILE A 126 -8.09 -5.66 1.70
C ILE A 126 -7.75 -5.10 3.08
N SER A 127 -8.26 -3.93 3.42
CA SER A 127 -7.99 -3.32 4.73
C SER A 127 -8.53 -4.17 5.87
N ASP A 128 -9.72 -4.72 5.70
CA ASP A 128 -10.32 -5.59 6.69
C ASP A 128 -9.48 -6.86 6.91
N HIS A 129 -9.06 -7.49 5.83
CA HIS A 129 -8.25 -8.71 5.90
C HIS A 129 -6.89 -8.44 6.55
N VAL A 130 -6.25 -7.36 6.14
CA VAL A 130 -4.96 -6.95 6.69
C VAL A 130 -5.08 -6.65 8.18
N MET A 131 -6.12 -5.92 8.57
CA MET A 131 -6.33 -5.55 9.97
C MET A 131 -6.47 -6.77 10.88
N HIS A 132 -7.10 -7.84 10.38
CA HIS A 132 -7.31 -9.06 11.16
C HIS A 132 -6.09 -9.97 11.23
N HIS A 133 -5.18 -9.88 10.27
CA HIS A 133 -4.10 -10.87 10.13
C HIS A 133 -2.68 -10.30 10.16
N ALA A 134 -2.52 -9.00 10.24
CA ALA A 134 -1.18 -8.40 10.26
C ALA A 134 -0.41 -8.78 11.52
N TYR A 135 0.91 -8.77 11.39
CA TYR A 135 1.83 -9.11 12.49
C TYR A 135 2.32 -7.88 13.26
N CYS A 136 1.85 -6.69 12.89
CA CYS A 136 2.16 -5.44 13.57
C CYS A 136 0.89 -4.59 13.68
N PRO A 137 0.92 -3.50 14.45
CA PRO A 137 -0.22 -2.57 14.46
C PRO A 137 -0.53 -2.04 13.08
N VAL A 138 -1.80 -1.84 12.81
CA VAL A 138 -2.28 -1.36 11.52
C VAL A 138 -3.02 -0.04 11.73
N VAL A 139 -2.67 0.95 10.93
CA VAL A 139 -3.41 2.21 10.85
C VAL A 139 -4.21 2.21 9.56
N VAL A 140 -5.50 2.42 9.69
CA VAL A 140 -6.40 2.55 8.54
C VAL A 140 -6.74 4.03 8.39
N VAL A 141 -6.34 4.60 7.27
CA VAL A 141 -6.55 6.04 7.00
C VAL A 141 -7.87 6.19 6.26
N PRO A 142 -8.84 6.90 6.85
CA PRO A 142 -10.14 7.04 6.19
C PRO A 142 -10.04 7.94 4.97
N GLY A 143 -10.90 7.68 4.01
CA GLY A 143 -11.03 8.53 2.85
C GLY A 143 -11.68 9.85 3.21
N GLN A 144 -11.63 10.79 2.28
CA GLN A 144 -12.24 12.09 2.46
C GLN A 144 -13.75 11.94 2.53
N ARG A 145 -14.35 12.43 3.61
CA ARG A 145 -15.80 12.41 3.75
C ARG A 145 -16.39 13.59 3.01
N PRO A 146 -17.46 13.38 2.26
CA PRO A 146 -18.18 14.49 1.67
C PRO A 146 -18.82 15.34 2.78
N GLY A 147 -18.59 16.58 2.70
CA GLY A 147 -19.24 17.62 3.50
C GLY A 147 -18.88 17.67 4.92
#